data_e3d209fed95b8d82b635748e7f1948d8
#
_entry.id   e3d209fed95b8d82b635748e7f1948d8
#
_cell.length_a   1.000
_cell.length_b   1.000
_cell.length_c   1.000
_cell.angle_alpha   90.00
_cell.angle_beta   90.00
_cell.angle_gamma   90.00
#
_symmetry.space_group_name_H-M   'P 1'
#
loop_
_entity.id
_entity.type
_entity.pdbx_description
1 polymer ?
#
loop_
_entity_poly.entity_id
_entity_poly.type
_entity_poly.pdbx_seq_one_letter_code
_entity_poly.pdbx_strand_id
1 'polypeptide(L)'
;MTAANPQAGDGAKRPFDLVILDLDGTVQDLYHHAPISDAVKSAIAAVQAAGIPVTIATGRTLDYVRQHIAQLGITTPVVTTQGAVVGDPVSGKILSETTLPISLARQAAAWIDAQPYITAFYFNDDEEHIQIYQNRTGDDSEENVAFLDHVFGFPRAIHTPFSPMFAADDAHAPLKFVVVEDRERYHVDVLAELTERFSPTLTITRTHPRLVEGTAQDVDKGMGVLHLCELLGIDPQRVLAIGDSDNDIPMLKVVGLGVAMGNSTPGVIAAASYNAPSVAENGVAVALQDLILRHITA
;
A
#
# COMPACT_ATOMS: atom_id res chain seq x y z
N MET A 1 30.92 12.04 6.37
CA MET A 1 31.26 10.95 7.33
C MET A 1 30.63 9.70 6.80
N THR A 2 31.43 8.79 6.26
CA THR A 2 31.02 7.51 5.65
C THR A 2 30.51 6.59 6.75
N ALA A 3 29.22 6.22 6.68
CA ALA A 3 28.64 5.21 7.53
C ALA A 3 29.27 3.84 7.18
N ALA A 4 29.82 3.18 8.19
CA ALA A 4 30.44 1.88 8.07
C ALA A 4 29.39 0.82 7.73
N ASN A 5 29.61 0.13 6.61
CA ASN A 5 28.93 -1.09 6.23
C ASN A 5 29.19 -2.17 7.31
N PRO A 6 28.19 -2.76 7.97
CA PRO A 6 28.42 -3.87 8.87
C PRO A 6 28.80 -5.10 8.04
N GLN A 7 30.02 -5.56 8.19
CA GLN A 7 30.56 -6.76 7.56
C GLN A 7 29.64 -7.97 7.82
N ALA A 8 29.28 -8.65 6.71
CA ALA A 8 28.61 -9.94 6.72
C ALA A 8 29.41 -10.95 7.55
N GLY A 9 28.89 -11.31 8.73
CA GLY A 9 29.35 -12.48 9.46
C GLY A 9 29.00 -13.74 8.68
N ASP A 10 29.95 -14.65 8.58
CA ASP A 10 29.84 -16.01 8.04
C ASP A 10 28.85 -16.80 8.93
N GLY A 11 27.57 -16.75 8.62
CA GLY A 11 26.46 -17.40 9.32
C GLY A 11 25.47 -17.94 8.31
N ALA A 12 24.70 -18.95 8.65
CA ALA A 12 23.76 -19.70 7.82
C ALA A 12 23.13 -18.85 6.72
N LYS A 13 23.21 -19.31 5.48
CA LYS A 13 22.79 -18.56 4.28
C LYS A 13 21.30 -18.23 4.37
N ARG A 14 20.96 -16.98 4.66
CA ARG A 14 19.57 -16.52 4.79
C ARG A 14 18.85 -16.80 3.47
N PRO A 15 17.61 -17.32 3.49
CA PRO A 15 16.87 -17.58 2.26
C PRO A 15 16.50 -16.27 1.55
N PHE A 16 16.23 -15.20 2.30
CA PHE A 16 15.87 -13.87 1.81
C PHE A 16 16.63 -12.77 2.55
N ASP A 17 16.75 -11.61 1.92
CA ASP A 17 17.40 -10.43 2.47
C ASP A 17 16.38 -9.40 2.97
N LEU A 18 15.08 -9.52 2.56
CA LEU A 18 13.98 -8.69 2.99
C LEU A 18 12.66 -9.47 2.91
N VAL A 19 11.76 -9.18 3.84
CA VAL A 19 10.34 -9.60 3.79
C VAL A 19 9.47 -8.37 3.67
N ILE A 20 8.53 -8.38 2.72
CA ILE A 20 7.56 -7.31 2.50
C ILE A 20 6.16 -7.88 2.70
N LEU A 21 5.36 -7.21 3.52
CA LEU A 21 4.00 -7.63 3.84
C LEU A 21 3.02 -6.54 3.40
N ASP A 22 1.94 -6.91 2.73
CA ASP A 22 0.77 -6.05 2.70
C ASP A 22 0.12 -5.97 4.08
N LEU A 23 -0.73 -4.98 4.32
CA LEU A 23 -1.35 -4.74 5.62
C LEU A 23 -2.78 -5.27 5.69
N ASP A 24 -3.65 -4.73 4.85
CA ASP A 24 -5.10 -4.92 4.90
C ASP A 24 -5.53 -6.24 4.24
N GLY A 25 -5.95 -7.25 5.01
CA GLY A 25 -6.28 -8.59 4.50
C GLY A 25 -5.09 -9.56 4.51
N THR A 26 -3.89 -9.07 4.83
CA THR A 26 -2.66 -9.85 4.93
C THR A 26 -2.17 -9.93 6.37
N VAL A 27 -1.63 -8.83 6.93
CA VAL A 27 -1.16 -8.78 8.33
C VAL A 27 -2.33 -8.63 9.30
N GLN A 28 -3.36 -7.90 8.90
CA GLN A 28 -4.52 -7.56 9.72
C GLN A 28 -5.83 -7.80 8.96
N ASP A 29 -6.79 -8.43 9.61
CA ASP A 29 -8.17 -8.52 9.13
C ASP A 29 -8.92 -7.23 9.46
N LEU A 30 -8.84 -6.26 8.56
CA LEU A 30 -9.51 -4.98 8.74
C LEU A 30 -11.01 -5.03 8.53
N TYR A 31 -11.52 -6.00 7.76
CA TYR A 31 -12.98 -6.18 7.57
C TYR A 31 -13.68 -6.52 8.88
N HIS A 32 -12.98 -7.23 9.78
CA HIS A 32 -13.53 -7.61 11.08
C HIS A 32 -12.95 -6.77 12.23
N HIS A 33 -12.20 -5.68 11.93
CA HIS A 33 -11.53 -4.84 12.92
C HIS A 33 -10.69 -5.65 13.94
N ALA A 34 -10.20 -6.80 13.53
CA ALA A 34 -9.41 -7.67 14.37
C ALA A 34 -8.02 -7.08 14.63
N PRO A 35 -7.48 -7.13 15.84
CA PRO A 35 -6.09 -6.74 16.09
C PRO A 35 -5.14 -7.71 15.39
N ILE A 36 -3.92 -7.26 15.08
CA ILE A 36 -2.86 -8.15 14.59
C ILE A 36 -2.64 -9.26 15.63
N SER A 37 -2.73 -10.51 15.20
CA SER A 37 -2.62 -11.66 16.11
C SER A 37 -1.23 -11.78 16.72
N ASP A 38 -1.13 -12.36 17.91
CA ASP A 38 0.15 -12.61 18.58
C ASP A 38 1.01 -13.63 17.82
N ALA A 39 0.39 -14.53 17.05
CA ALA A 39 1.10 -15.47 16.18
C ALA A 39 1.84 -14.73 15.06
N VAL A 40 1.18 -13.76 14.40
CA VAL A 40 1.80 -12.93 13.36
C VAL A 40 2.90 -12.05 13.93
N LYS A 41 2.66 -11.37 15.06
CA LYS A 41 3.67 -10.55 15.75
C LYS A 41 4.91 -11.36 16.12
N SER A 42 4.69 -12.55 16.68
CA SER A 42 5.79 -13.45 17.10
C SER A 42 6.61 -13.96 15.90
N ALA A 43 5.95 -14.32 14.79
CA ALA A 43 6.63 -14.77 13.59
C ALA A 43 7.46 -13.66 12.94
N ILE A 44 6.93 -12.44 12.86
CA ILE A 44 7.65 -11.25 12.36
C ILE A 44 8.87 -10.99 13.25
N ALA A 45 8.70 -10.96 14.57
CA ALA A 45 9.79 -10.74 15.51
C ALA A 45 10.89 -11.82 15.39
N ALA A 46 10.52 -13.09 15.17
CA ALA A 46 11.49 -14.18 14.97
C ALA A 46 12.29 -14.02 13.68
N VAL A 47 11.65 -13.58 12.57
CA VAL A 47 12.32 -13.28 11.30
C VAL A 47 13.30 -12.12 11.47
N GLN A 48 12.88 -11.05 12.16
CA GLN A 48 13.75 -9.90 12.47
C GLN A 48 14.93 -10.31 13.37
N ALA A 49 14.71 -11.16 14.39
CA ALA A 49 15.76 -11.70 15.26
C ALA A 49 16.77 -12.56 14.50
N ALA A 50 16.36 -13.22 13.43
CA ALA A 50 17.24 -13.92 12.49
C ALA A 50 18.02 -12.98 11.57
N GLY A 51 17.83 -11.67 11.71
CA GLY A 51 18.53 -10.62 10.97
C GLY A 51 17.96 -10.37 9.57
N ILE A 52 16.74 -10.82 9.28
CA ILE A 52 16.04 -10.49 8.03
C ILE A 52 15.10 -9.32 8.32
N PRO A 53 15.31 -8.13 7.74
CA PRO A 53 14.40 -7.01 7.91
C PRO A 53 13.01 -7.34 7.35
N VAL A 54 11.99 -6.81 8.04
CA VAL A 54 10.59 -6.90 7.61
C VAL A 54 10.07 -5.48 7.39
N THR A 55 9.26 -5.30 6.36
CA THR A 55 8.63 -4.02 6.03
C THR A 55 7.21 -4.20 5.51
N ILE A 56 6.53 -3.08 5.26
CA ILE A 56 5.15 -3.01 4.77
C ILE A 56 5.10 -2.39 3.38
N ALA A 57 4.19 -2.89 2.52
CA ALA A 57 3.79 -2.25 1.27
C ALA A 57 2.25 -2.16 1.21
N THR A 58 1.70 -0.94 1.24
CA THR A 58 0.26 -0.73 1.41
C THR A 58 -0.28 0.47 0.61
N GLY A 59 -1.58 0.48 0.39
CA GLY A 59 -2.31 1.66 -0.14
C GLY A 59 -2.53 2.77 0.89
N ARG A 60 -2.34 2.47 2.18
CA ARG A 60 -2.48 3.43 3.29
C ARG A 60 -1.39 4.49 3.25
N THR A 61 -1.65 5.63 3.90
CA THR A 61 -0.65 6.69 4.09
C THR A 61 0.39 6.30 5.15
N LEU A 62 1.54 6.95 5.15
CA LEU A 62 2.60 6.73 6.13
C LEU A 62 2.10 6.96 7.57
N ASP A 63 1.36 8.05 7.80
CA ASP A 63 0.82 8.38 9.13
C ASP A 63 -0.13 7.31 9.67
N TYR A 64 -1.00 6.78 8.80
CA TYR A 64 -1.88 5.68 9.17
C TYR A 64 -1.10 4.43 9.56
N VAL A 65 -0.09 4.06 8.79
CA VAL A 65 0.67 2.82 8.96
C VAL A 65 1.56 2.85 10.20
N ARG A 66 2.10 4.01 10.60
CA ARG A 66 3.03 4.16 11.73
C ARG A 66 2.54 3.50 13.02
N GLN A 67 1.24 3.56 13.31
CA GLN A 67 0.65 2.91 14.48
C GLN A 67 0.78 1.38 14.42
N HIS A 68 0.60 0.80 13.23
CA HIS A 68 0.67 -0.64 13.02
C HIS A 68 2.13 -1.12 13.02
N ILE A 69 3.02 -0.35 12.42
CA ILE A 69 4.45 -0.63 12.36
C ILE A 69 5.06 -0.68 13.76
N ALA A 70 4.67 0.24 14.65
CA ALA A 70 5.21 0.31 16.02
C ALA A 70 5.03 -1.00 16.78
N GLN A 71 3.87 -1.66 16.68
CA GLN A 71 3.61 -2.93 17.37
C GLN A 71 4.30 -4.14 16.72
N LEU A 72 4.79 -4.01 15.47
CA LEU A 72 5.54 -5.04 14.75
C LEU A 72 7.06 -4.87 14.87
N GLY A 73 7.54 -3.80 15.52
CA GLY A 73 8.96 -3.50 15.63
C GLY A 73 9.64 -3.19 14.29
N ILE A 74 8.88 -2.76 13.28
CA ILE A 74 9.39 -2.44 11.95
C ILE A 74 10.10 -1.08 12.00
N THR A 75 11.36 -1.06 11.58
CA THR A 75 12.18 0.16 11.45
C THR A 75 12.72 0.37 10.02
N THR A 76 12.53 -0.61 9.16
CA THR A 76 12.86 -0.53 7.74
C THR A 76 11.91 0.43 7.04
N PRO A 77 12.37 1.26 6.07
CA PRO A 77 11.49 2.10 5.29
C PRO A 77 10.32 1.31 4.67
N VAL A 78 9.17 1.94 4.56
CA VAL A 78 7.89 1.34 4.13
C VAL A 78 7.44 1.92 2.80
N VAL A 79 6.76 1.10 2.02
CA VAL A 79 6.08 1.51 0.79
C VAL A 79 4.62 1.82 1.13
N THR A 80 4.18 3.04 0.84
CA THR A 80 2.82 3.52 1.18
C THR A 80 2.16 4.19 -0.02
N THR A 81 0.89 4.54 0.11
CA THR A 81 0.14 5.28 -0.92
C THR A 81 0.20 4.57 -2.28
N GLN A 82 0.02 3.24 -2.31
CA GLN A 82 0.08 2.37 -3.50
C GLN A 82 1.44 2.39 -4.24
N GLY A 83 2.53 2.63 -3.53
CA GLY A 83 3.87 2.71 -4.13
C GLY A 83 4.30 4.14 -4.50
N ALA A 84 3.41 5.12 -4.37
CA ALA A 84 3.74 6.51 -4.64
C ALA A 84 4.72 7.11 -3.62
N VAL A 85 4.82 6.53 -2.43
CA VAL A 85 5.66 7.03 -1.33
C VAL A 85 6.49 5.91 -0.72
N VAL A 86 7.78 6.15 -0.54
CA VAL A 86 8.66 5.39 0.35
C VAL A 86 9.00 6.28 1.54
N GLY A 87 8.65 5.84 2.75
CA GLY A 87 8.82 6.64 3.97
C GLY A 87 9.58 5.93 5.07
N ASP A 88 10.25 6.70 5.92
CA ASP A 88 10.87 6.20 7.14
C ASP A 88 9.82 6.15 8.27
N PRO A 89 9.46 4.95 8.75
CA PRO A 89 8.41 4.82 9.76
C PRO A 89 8.80 5.37 11.13
N VAL A 90 10.08 5.51 11.41
CA VAL A 90 10.58 5.98 12.71
C VAL A 90 10.53 7.49 12.79
N SER A 91 11.12 8.17 11.82
CA SER A 91 11.14 9.64 11.77
C SER A 91 9.85 10.22 11.18
N GLY A 92 9.12 9.48 10.36
CA GLY A 92 7.99 9.98 9.55
C GLY A 92 8.41 10.62 8.23
N LYS A 93 9.72 10.72 7.98
CA LYS A 93 10.26 11.41 6.80
C LYS A 93 9.93 10.65 5.52
N ILE A 94 9.45 11.38 4.50
CA ILE A 94 9.31 10.87 3.13
C ILE A 94 10.70 10.80 2.49
N LEU A 95 11.09 9.62 2.03
CA LEU A 95 12.39 9.36 1.41
C LEU A 95 12.32 9.45 -0.11
N SER A 96 11.18 9.10 -0.69
CA SER A 96 10.91 9.19 -2.11
C SER A 96 9.41 9.32 -2.34
N GLU A 97 9.02 10.12 -3.33
CA GLU A 97 7.63 10.26 -3.76
C GLU A 97 7.50 10.35 -5.27
N THR A 98 6.34 9.93 -5.79
CA THR A 98 5.96 10.10 -7.20
C THR A 98 4.54 10.65 -7.25
N THR A 99 4.38 11.84 -7.81
CA THR A 99 3.09 12.55 -7.90
C THR A 99 2.46 12.41 -9.29
N LEU A 100 1.15 12.61 -9.37
CA LEU A 100 0.47 12.72 -10.65
C LEU A 100 0.94 13.99 -11.39
N PRO A 101 1.20 13.90 -12.70
CA PRO A 101 1.40 15.12 -13.51
C PRO A 101 0.21 16.08 -13.36
N ILE A 102 0.44 17.38 -13.14
CA ILE A 102 -0.61 18.39 -12.93
C ILE A 102 -1.64 18.41 -14.06
N SER A 103 -1.21 18.20 -15.30
CA SER A 103 -2.11 18.13 -16.44
C SER A 103 -3.12 16.97 -16.35
N LEU A 104 -2.71 15.83 -15.79
CA LEU A 104 -3.57 14.67 -15.57
C LEU A 104 -4.41 14.84 -14.30
N ALA A 105 -3.87 15.42 -13.23
CA ALA A 105 -4.63 15.77 -12.03
C ALA A 105 -5.77 16.76 -12.37
N ARG A 106 -5.51 17.75 -13.24
CA ARG A 106 -6.51 18.70 -13.74
C ARG A 106 -7.63 17.99 -14.51
N GLN A 107 -7.30 17.03 -15.38
CA GLN A 107 -8.28 16.24 -16.13
C GLN A 107 -9.09 15.34 -15.21
N ALA A 108 -8.45 14.68 -14.25
CA ALA A 108 -9.11 13.84 -13.26
C ALA A 108 -10.07 14.66 -12.40
N ALA A 109 -9.64 15.83 -11.89
CA ALA A 109 -10.48 16.73 -11.10
C ALA A 109 -11.71 17.22 -11.89
N ALA A 110 -11.53 17.62 -13.14
CA ALA A 110 -12.64 18.06 -13.99
C ALA A 110 -13.67 16.94 -14.23
N TRP A 111 -13.21 15.70 -14.41
CA TRP A 111 -14.10 14.55 -14.52
C TRP A 111 -14.78 14.27 -13.17
N ILE A 112 -14.05 14.23 -12.07
CA ILE A 112 -14.56 13.97 -10.72
C ILE A 112 -15.63 14.99 -10.33
N ASP A 113 -15.40 16.28 -10.59
CA ASP A 113 -16.33 17.35 -10.22
C ASP A 113 -17.69 17.22 -10.94
N ALA A 114 -17.70 16.54 -12.10
CA ALA A 114 -18.94 16.25 -12.85
C ALA A 114 -19.64 14.97 -12.38
N GLN A 115 -19.05 14.20 -11.48
CA GLN A 115 -19.58 12.92 -11.02
C GLN A 115 -20.26 13.02 -9.65
N PRO A 116 -21.18 12.08 -9.33
CA PRO A 116 -21.82 12.04 -8.02
C PRO A 116 -20.99 11.34 -6.95
N TYR A 117 -19.82 10.79 -7.30
CA TYR A 117 -19.02 9.92 -6.44
C TYR A 117 -18.36 10.67 -5.28
N ILE A 118 -18.19 9.98 -4.15
CA ILE A 118 -17.29 10.43 -3.09
C ILE A 118 -15.87 10.17 -3.57
N THR A 119 -15.02 11.20 -3.53
CA THR A 119 -13.66 11.11 -4.01
C THR A 119 -12.74 11.88 -3.08
N ALA A 120 -11.49 11.42 -2.95
CA ALA A 120 -10.46 12.12 -2.24
C ALA A 120 -9.17 12.21 -3.08
N PHE A 121 -8.47 13.35 -3.00
CA PHE A 121 -7.09 13.53 -3.45
C PHE A 121 -6.16 13.52 -2.24
N TYR A 122 -4.99 12.92 -2.42
CA TYR A 122 -3.94 12.79 -1.42
C TYR A 122 -2.73 13.62 -1.83
N PHE A 123 -2.26 14.46 -0.92
CA PHE A 123 -1.11 15.35 -1.13
C PHE A 123 -0.08 15.14 -0.03
N ASN A 124 1.17 15.37 -0.37
CA ASN A 124 2.20 15.61 0.62
C ASN A 124 2.31 17.13 0.81
N ASP A 125 1.76 17.67 1.90
CA ASP A 125 1.74 19.12 2.16
C ASP A 125 3.05 19.63 2.78
N ASP A 126 3.76 18.76 3.47
CA ASP A 126 5.09 19.00 4.01
C ASP A 126 5.90 17.67 4.03
N GLU A 127 7.14 17.72 4.49
CA GLU A 127 8.03 16.54 4.47
C GLU A 127 7.56 15.38 5.37
N GLU A 128 6.50 15.56 6.20
CA GLU A 128 6.12 14.62 7.23
C GLU A 128 4.64 14.17 7.16
N HIS A 129 3.75 14.92 6.48
CA HIS A 129 2.31 14.66 6.53
C HIS A 129 1.66 14.54 5.15
N ILE A 130 0.71 13.62 5.04
CA ILE A 130 -0.14 13.50 3.85
C ILE A 130 -1.50 14.11 4.15
N GLN A 131 -1.82 15.22 3.47
CA GLN A 131 -3.12 15.88 3.54
C GLN A 131 -4.12 15.22 2.58
N ILE A 132 -5.34 14.99 3.06
CA ILE A 132 -6.41 14.38 2.27
C ILE A 132 -7.53 15.40 2.07
N TYR A 133 -7.86 15.69 0.83
CA TYR A 133 -9.01 16.52 0.45
C TYR A 133 -10.11 15.65 -0.14
N GLN A 134 -11.27 15.63 0.52
CA GLN A 134 -12.46 14.86 0.13
C GLN A 134 -13.53 15.81 -0.41
N ASN A 135 -14.25 15.44 -1.49
CA ASN A 135 -15.23 16.35 -2.10
C ASN A 135 -16.56 16.40 -1.35
N ARG A 136 -16.98 15.34 -0.69
CA ARG A 136 -18.27 15.24 0.02
C ARG A 136 -18.26 14.13 1.05
N THR A 137 -19.12 14.22 2.06
CA THR A 137 -19.24 13.23 3.15
C THR A 137 -20.14 12.04 2.82
N GLY A 138 -20.96 12.12 1.78
CA GLY A 138 -22.01 11.12 1.52
C GLY A 138 -23.22 11.34 2.41
N ASP A 139 -23.88 10.25 2.82
CA ASP A 139 -24.91 10.29 3.85
C ASP A 139 -24.29 10.28 5.26
N ASP A 140 -25.05 10.74 6.26
CA ASP A 140 -24.60 10.85 7.65
C ASP A 140 -24.85 9.55 8.46
N SER A 141 -25.06 8.41 7.78
CA SER A 141 -25.19 7.13 8.48
C SER A 141 -23.88 6.76 9.18
N GLU A 142 -23.98 6.15 10.38
CA GLU A 142 -22.80 5.71 11.14
C GLU A 142 -21.94 4.74 10.32
N GLU A 143 -22.57 3.88 9.51
CA GLU A 143 -21.88 2.94 8.64
C GLU A 143 -21.05 3.65 7.55
N ASN A 144 -21.63 4.65 6.88
CA ASN A 144 -20.92 5.42 5.85
C ASN A 144 -19.79 6.25 6.46
N VAL A 145 -20.02 6.90 7.58
CA VAL A 145 -18.99 7.68 8.29
C VAL A 145 -17.83 6.76 8.69
N ALA A 146 -18.12 5.63 9.34
CA ALA A 146 -17.10 4.67 9.74
C ALA A 146 -16.32 4.11 8.55
N PHE A 147 -17.00 3.81 7.45
CA PHE A 147 -16.35 3.36 6.22
C PHE A 147 -15.41 4.42 5.66
N LEU A 148 -15.84 5.67 5.53
CA LEU A 148 -15.01 6.76 5.00
C LEU A 148 -13.82 7.08 5.92
N ASP A 149 -14.02 7.03 7.23
CA ASP A 149 -12.95 7.22 8.23
C ASP A 149 -11.90 6.10 8.10
N HIS A 150 -12.37 4.88 7.93
CA HIS A 150 -11.49 3.73 7.74
C HIS A 150 -10.70 3.81 6.42
N VAL A 151 -11.37 4.18 5.32
CA VAL A 151 -10.79 4.18 3.97
C VAL A 151 -9.82 5.33 3.75
N PHE A 152 -10.25 6.55 4.07
CA PHE A 152 -9.45 7.73 3.81
C PHE A 152 -8.43 8.04 4.91
N GLY A 153 -8.78 7.76 6.17
CA GLY A 153 -7.93 8.13 7.30
C GLY A 153 -7.98 9.63 7.63
N PHE A 154 -7.00 10.10 8.39
CA PHE A 154 -6.87 11.47 8.87
C PHE A 154 -5.41 11.96 8.78
N PRO A 155 -5.12 13.28 8.69
CA PRO A 155 -6.08 14.39 8.64
C PRO A 155 -6.81 14.47 7.30
N ARG A 156 -8.05 14.96 7.30
CA ARG A 156 -8.92 15.02 6.13
C ARG A 156 -9.76 16.30 6.16
N ALA A 157 -9.85 17.00 5.02
CA ALA A 157 -10.66 18.22 4.87
C ALA A 157 -11.66 18.07 3.69
N ILE A 158 -12.81 18.74 3.79
CA ILE A 158 -13.76 18.82 2.68
C ILE A 158 -13.31 19.95 1.75
N HIS A 159 -13.15 19.64 0.47
CA HIS A 159 -12.85 20.58 -0.59
C HIS A 159 -13.63 20.25 -1.86
N THR A 160 -14.49 21.16 -2.30
CA THR A 160 -15.28 20.98 -3.52
C THR A 160 -15.59 22.34 -4.18
N PRO A 161 -15.50 22.47 -5.50
CA PRO A 161 -14.97 21.51 -6.45
C PRO A 161 -13.43 21.38 -6.37
N PHE A 162 -12.88 20.30 -6.94
CA PHE A 162 -11.42 20.06 -6.98
C PHE A 162 -10.73 20.84 -8.10
N SER A 163 -11.40 21.12 -9.23
CA SER A 163 -10.78 21.74 -10.40
C SER A 163 -9.99 23.03 -10.11
N PRO A 164 -10.42 23.94 -9.21
CA PRO A 164 -9.65 25.12 -8.86
C PRO A 164 -8.29 24.83 -8.23
N MET A 165 -8.13 23.67 -7.53
CA MET A 165 -6.86 23.30 -6.92
C MET A 165 -5.74 23.10 -7.94
N PHE A 166 -6.10 22.74 -9.17
CA PHE A 166 -5.17 22.42 -10.25
C PHE A 166 -5.18 23.46 -11.38
N ALA A 167 -5.72 24.65 -11.15
CA ALA A 167 -5.85 25.68 -12.18
C ALA A 167 -4.49 26.27 -12.61
N ALA A 168 -3.57 26.46 -11.67
CA ALA A 168 -2.22 26.93 -11.94
C ALA A 168 -1.30 25.80 -12.42
N ASP A 169 -0.27 26.14 -13.22
CA ASP A 169 0.69 25.12 -13.71
C ASP A 169 1.70 24.70 -12.63
N ASP A 170 1.90 25.56 -11.62
CA ASP A 170 2.70 25.31 -10.42
C ASP A 170 1.84 24.84 -9.22
N ALA A 171 0.60 24.38 -9.48
CA ALA A 171 -0.24 23.80 -8.44
C ALA A 171 0.44 22.59 -7.78
N HIS A 172 0.16 22.38 -6.50
CA HIS A 172 0.67 21.23 -5.78
C HIS A 172 0.14 19.93 -6.41
N ALA A 173 1.05 19.02 -6.75
CA ALA A 173 0.72 17.78 -7.43
C ALA A 173 0.26 16.71 -6.42
N PRO A 174 -0.87 16.02 -6.65
CA PRO A 174 -1.33 14.98 -5.76
C PRO A 174 -0.55 13.68 -5.96
N LEU A 175 -0.47 12.86 -4.92
CA LEU A 175 0.12 11.51 -4.95
C LEU A 175 -0.83 10.52 -5.64
N LYS A 176 -2.12 10.60 -5.34
CA LYS A 176 -3.19 9.77 -5.90
C LYS A 176 -4.55 10.42 -5.72
N PHE A 177 -5.55 9.83 -6.38
CA PHE A 177 -6.95 10.02 -6.01
C PHE A 177 -7.63 8.67 -5.76
N VAL A 178 -8.69 8.70 -4.97
CA VAL A 178 -9.50 7.53 -4.63
C VAL A 178 -10.97 7.86 -4.90
N VAL A 179 -11.66 7.01 -5.64
CA VAL A 179 -13.10 7.11 -5.90
C VAL A 179 -13.81 6.00 -5.14
N VAL A 180 -14.82 6.36 -4.36
CA VAL A 180 -15.72 5.40 -3.71
C VAL A 180 -16.78 4.98 -4.72
N GLU A 181 -16.74 3.71 -5.12
CA GLU A 181 -17.72 3.12 -6.03
C GLU A 181 -18.95 2.65 -5.24
N ASP A 182 -20.12 3.06 -5.71
CA ASP A 182 -21.42 2.57 -5.25
C ASP A 182 -22.21 2.05 -6.46
N ARG A 183 -21.98 0.77 -6.80
CA ARG A 183 -22.60 0.11 -7.95
C ARG A 183 -24.10 -0.07 -7.80
N GLU A 184 -24.59 -0.23 -6.58
CA GLU A 184 -26.02 -0.40 -6.34
C GLU A 184 -26.77 0.91 -6.62
N ARG A 185 -26.17 2.02 -6.24
CA ARG A 185 -26.75 3.36 -6.41
C ARG A 185 -26.60 3.92 -7.82
N TYR A 186 -25.43 3.76 -8.45
CA TYR A 186 -25.11 4.44 -9.70
C TYR A 186 -25.10 3.52 -10.92
N HIS A 187 -25.08 2.19 -10.72
CA HIS A 187 -25.05 1.17 -11.79
C HIS A 187 -23.90 1.34 -12.80
N VAL A 188 -22.75 1.84 -12.32
CA VAL A 188 -21.57 2.13 -13.12
C VAL A 188 -20.39 1.32 -12.62
N ASP A 189 -19.54 0.83 -13.51
CA ASP A 189 -18.22 0.30 -13.20
C ASP A 189 -17.19 1.43 -13.31
N VAL A 190 -16.87 2.04 -12.17
CA VAL A 190 -15.91 3.16 -12.08
C VAL A 190 -14.51 2.74 -12.54
N LEU A 191 -14.11 1.48 -12.31
CA LEU A 191 -12.81 0.98 -12.79
C LEU A 191 -12.75 1.00 -14.33
N ALA A 192 -13.79 0.49 -14.98
CA ALA A 192 -13.85 0.47 -16.44
C ALA A 192 -13.85 1.90 -17.03
N GLU A 193 -14.66 2.79 -16.45
CA GLU A 193 -14.76 4.19 -16.90
C GLU A 193 -13.43 4.96 -16.73
N LEU A 194 -12.77 4.83 -15.58
CA LEU A 194 -11.48 5.49 -15.36
C LEU A 194 -10.38 4.88 -16.23
N THR A 195 -10.40 3.54 -16.42
CA THR A 195 -9.41 2.86 -17.27
C THR A 195 -9.55 3.32 -18.73
N GLU A 196 -10.78 3.37 -19.28
CA GLU A 196 -11.02 3.86 -20.64
C GLU A 196 -10.52 5.29 -20.83
N ARG A 197 -10.72 6.14 -19.83
CA ARG A 197 -10.40 7.57 -19.92
C ARG A 197 -8.93 7.89 -19.71
N PHE A 198 -8.26 7.22 -18.78
CA PHE A 198 -6.94 7.64 -18.30
C PHE A 198 -5.80 6.63 -18.58
N SER A 199 -6.11 5.37 -18.92
CA SER A 199 -5.04 4.43 -19.29
C SER A 199 -4.52 4.72 -20.72
N PRO A 200 -3.21 4.59 -20.98
CA PRO A 200 -2.16 4.16 -20.05
C PRO A 200 -1.46 5.32 -19.31
N THR A 201 -1.98 6.54 -19.34
CA THR A 201 -1.33 7.72 -18.77
C THR A 201 -1.39 7.79 -17.24
N LEU A 202 -2.35 7.08 -16.64
CA LEU A 202 -2.43 6.81 -15.20
C LEU A 202 -2.55 5.31 -14.97
N THR A 203 -2.05 4.85 -13.84
CA THR A 203 -2.33 3.52 -13.31
C THR A 203 -3.65 3.56 -12.57
N ILE A 204 -4.65 2.81 -13.05
CA ILE A 204 -5.98 2.71 -12.43
C ILE A 204 -6.13 1.32 -11.83
N THR A 205 -6.39 1.25 -10.53
CA THR A 205 -6.41 -0.01 -9.77
C THR A 205 -7.61 -0.09 -8.85
N ARG A 206 -8.23 -1.27 -8.74
CA ARG A 206 -9.20 -1.59 -7.70
C ARG A 206 -8.46 -2.11 -6.48
N THR A 207 -8.61 -1.41 -5.35
CA THR A 207 -7.91 -1.76 -4.09
C THR A 207 -8.84 -2.33 -3.03
N HIS A 208 -10.15 -2.21 -3.27
CA HIS A 208 -11.23 -2.72 -2.43
C HIS A 208 -12.47 -2.86 -3.31
N PRO A 209 -13.45 -3.74 -3.00
CA PRO A 209 -14.69 -3.85 -3.78
C PRO A 209 -15.42 -2.53 -4.04
N ARG A 210 -15.24 -1.54 -3.17
CA ARG A 210 -15.84 -0.20 -3.28
C ARG A 210 -14.84 0.91 -3.60
N LEU A 211 -13.55 0.61 -3.89
CA LEU A 211 -12.53 1.63 -4.12
C LEU A 211 -11.82 1.44 -5.43
N VAL A 212 -11.76 2.51 -6.20
CA VAL A 212 -10.91 2.62 -7.39
C VAL A 212 -9.95 3.78 -7.19
N GLU A 213 -8.68 3.54 -7.41
CA GLU A 213 -7.60 4.51 -7.22
C GLU A 213 -6.91 4.84 -8.54
N GLY A 214 -6.46 6.08 -8.66
CA GLY A 214 -5.61 6.53 -9.75
C GLY A 214 -4.30 7.10 -9.21
N THR A 215 -3.18 6.54 -9.70
CA THR A 215 -1.80 6.98 -9.43
C THR A 215 -1.12 7.43 -10.72
N ALA A 216 0.08 8.00 -10.64
CA ALA A 216 0.87 8.29 -11.84
C ALA A 216 1.11 7.01 -12.66
N GLN A 217 1.45 7.18 -13.94
CA GLN A 217 1.74 6.05 -14.82
C GLN A 217 2.82 5.15 -14.21
N ASP A 218 2.59 3.83 -14.26
CA ASP A 218 3.47 2.80 -13.75
C ASP A 218 3.71 2.84 -12.22
N VAL A 219 3.01 3.72 -11.48
CA VAL A 219 3.07 3.77 -10.02
C VAL A 219 2.09 2.76 -9.44
N ASP A 220 2.66 1.71 -8.87
CA ASP A 220 1.96 0.63 -8.16
C ASP A 220 2.84 0.08 -7.01
N LYS A 221 2.35 -0.88 -6.25
CA LYS A 221 3.14 -1.49 -5.16
C LYS A 221 4.43 -2.16 -5.66
N GLY A 222 4.45 -2.68 -6.88
CA GLY A 222 5.65 -3.29 -7.47
C GLY A 222 6.75 -2.27 -7.73
N MET A 223 6.41 -1.12 -8.32
CA MET A 223 7.35 -0.02 -8.53
C MET A 223 7.86 0.52 -7.19
N GLY A 224 6.98 0.73 -6.21
CA GLY A 224 7.38 1.16 -4.87
C GLY A 224 8.35 0.17 -4.19
N VAL A 225 8.13 -1.14 -4.37
CA VAL A 225 9.04 -2.20 -3.88
C VAL A 225 10.40 -2.14 -4.59
N LEU A 226 10.43 -1.93 -5.89
CA LEU A 226 11.70 -1.78 -6.62
C LEU A 226 12.50 -0.56 -6.15
N HIS A 227 11.83 0.58 -5.93
CA HIS A 227 12.48 1.77 -5.35
C HIS A 227 13.01 1.52 -3.94
N LEU A 228 12.24 0.80 -3.10
CA LEU A 228 12.69 0.41 -1.77
C LEU A 228 13.93 -0.49 -1.83
N CYS A 229 13.93 -1.48 -2.72
CA CYS A 229 15.05 -2.37 -2.93
C CYS A 229 16.31 -1.62 -3.39
N GLU A 230 16.16 -0.67 -4.32
CA GLU A 230 17.25 0.21 -4.76
C GLU A 230 17.80 1.04 -3.61
N LEU A 231 16.93 1.66 -2.81
CA LEU A 231 17.32 2.47 -1.64
C LEU A 231 18.11 1.66 -0.61
N LEU A 232 17.72 0.39 -0.41
CA LEU A 232 18.36 -0.52 0.56
C LEU A 232 19.56 -1.28 -0.02
N GLY A 233 19.79 -1.24 -1.33
CA GLY A 233 20.82 -2.03 -2.02
C GLY A 233 20.53 -3.54 -1.99
N ILE A 234 19.26 -3.93 -2.01
CA ILE A 234 18.78 -5.32 -1.97
C ILE A 234 18.37 -5.75 -3.39
N ASP A 235 18.80 -6.96 -3.79
CA ASP A 235 18.31 -7.59 -5.01
C ASP A 235 16.84 -8.02 -4.83
N PRO A 236 15.88 -7.53 -5.66
CA PRO A 236 14.49 -7.96 -5.60
C PRO A 236 14.30 -9.48 -5.65
N GLN A 237 15.20 -10.21 -6.31
CA GLN A 237 15.18 -11.68 -6.35
C GLN A 237 15.52 -12.33 -5.00
N ARG A 238 15.99 -11.55 -4.03
CA ARG A 238 16.26 -11.94 -2.64
C ARG A 238 15.16 -11.49 -1.68
N VAL A 239 14.00 -11.07 -2.21
CA VAL A 239 12.86 -10.58 -1.42
C VAL A 239 11.73 -11.60 -1.45
N LEU A 240 11.09 -11.79 -0.27
CA LEU A 240 9.79 -12.47 -0.13
C LEU A 240 8.72 -11.41 0.08
N ALA A 241 7.62 -11.46 -0.67
CA ALA A 241 6.47 -10.57 -0.50
C ALA A 241 5.19 -11.36 -0.30
N ILE A 242 4.30 -10.89 0.60
CA ILE A 242 3.00 -11.51 0.91
C ILE A 242 1.89 -10.47 0.68
N GLY A 243 0.81 -10.86 -0.04
CA GLY A 243 -0.34 -10.01 -0.31
C GLY A 243 -1.59 -10.81 -0.61
N ASP A 244 -2.75 -10.13 -0.74
CA ASP A 244 -4.05 -10.79 -0.93
C ASP A 244 -4.93 -10.15 -2.01
N SER A 245 -4.71 -8.90 -2.38
CA SER A 245 -5.57 -8.14 -3.28
C SER A 245 -4.90 -7.83 -4.63
N ASP A 246 -5.70 -7.46 -5.64
CA ASP A 246 -5.20 -7.28 -7.02
C ASP A 246 -4.10 -6.23 -7.14
N ASN A 247 -4.07 -5.21 -6.25
CA ASN A 247 -3.00 -4.22 -6.17
C ASN A 247 -1.67 -4.78 -5.64
N ASP A 248 -1.64 -6.03 -5.12
CA ASP A 248 -0.42 -6.72 -4.73
C ASP A 248 0.24 -7.46 -5.88
N ILE A 249 -0.52 -7.77 -6.95
CA ILE A 249 -0.01 -8.54 -8.09
C ILE A 249 1.30 -7.96 -8.65
N PRO A 250 1.46 -6.64 -8.85
CA PRO A 250 2.72 -6.07 -9.29
C PRO A 250 3.87 -6.36 -8.32
N MET A 251 3.64 -6.21 -7.00
CA MET A 251 4.63 -6.50 -5.97
C MET A 251 5.07 -7.97 -5.99
N LEU A 252 4.09 -8.90 -6.04
CA LEU A 252 4.38 -10.34 -6.06
C LEU A 252 5.17 -10.79 -7.29
N LYS A 253 5.04 -10.08 -8.42
CA LYS A 253 5.72 -10.39 -9.68
C LYS A 253 7.16 -9.91 -9.76
N VAL A 254 7.53 -8.84 -9.05
CA VAL A 254 8.88 -8.25 -9.13
C VAL A 254 9.86 -8.84 -8.12
N VAL A 255 9.38 -9.61 -7.14
CA VAL A 255 10.20 -10.23 -6.09
C VAL A 255 10.57 -11.68 -6.41
N GLY A 256 11.58 -12.21 -5.71
CA GLY A 256 12.02 -13.60 -5.86
C GLY A 256 10.99 -14.64 -5.42
N LEU A 257 10.17 -14.33 -4.40
CA LEU A 257 9.08 -15.19 -3.94
C LEU A 257 7.85 -14.39 -3.57
N GLY A 258 6.84 -14.44 -4.43
CA GLY A 258 5.50 -13.92 -4.16
C GLY A 258 4.63 -14.97 -3.47
N VAL A 259 3.94 -14.57 -2.41
CA VAL A 259 3.05 -15.39 -1.58
C VAL A 259 1.65 -14.80 -1.61
N ALA A 260 0.64 -15.61 -1.98
CA ALA A 260 -0.76 -15.25 -1.86
C ALA A 260 -1.34 -15.72 -0.52
N MET A 261 -2.16 -14.89 0.11
CA MET A 261 -2.97 -15.29 1.26
C MET A 261 -4.14 -16.18 0.84
N GLY A 262 -4.67 -17.03 1.72
CA GLY A 262 -5.80 -17.91 1.44
C GLY A 262 -7.12 -17.17 1.17
N ASN A 263 -7.22 -15.91 1.56
CA ASN A 263 -8.35 -15.02 1.24
C ASN A 263 -8.15 -14.20 -0.04
N SER A 264 -7.11 -14.49 -0.84
CA SER A 264 -6.76 -13.75 -2.04
C SER A 264 -7.76 -13.93 -3.19
N THR A 265 -7.77 -12.94 -4.08
CA THR A 265 -8.47 -13.06 -5.37
C THR A 265 -7.81 -14.13 -6.25
N PRO A 266 -8.56 -14.72 -7.22
CA PRO A 266 -7.98 -15.69 -8.16
C PRO A 266 -6.77 -15.14 -8.95
N GLY A 267 -6.73 -13.82 -9.23
CA GLY A 267 -5.63 -13.15 -9.91
C GLY A 267 -4.34 -13.18 -9.08
N VAL A 268 -4.43 -12.92 -7.78
CA VAL A 268 -3.30 -12.95 -6.84
C VAL A 268 -2.78 -14.38 -6.68
N ILE A 269 -3.69 -15.38 -6.51
CA ILE A 269 -3.32 -16.79 -6.41
C ILE A 269 -2.54 -17.25 -7.66
N ALA A 270 -2.98 -16.82 -8.85
CA ALA A 270 -2.31 -17.15 -10.10
C ALA A 270 -0.94 -16.45 -10.28
N ALA A 271 -0.73 -15.30 -9.63
CA ALA A 271 0.50 -14.53 -9.70
C ALA A 271 1.56 -14.98 -8.67
N ALA A 272 1.15 -15.68 -7.61
CA ALA A 272 2.02 -16.11 -6.52
C ALA A 272 2.67 -17.48 -6.81
N SER A 273 3.81 -17.71 -6.16
CA SER A 273 4.54 -18.99 -6.19
C SER A 273 4.22 -19.89 -4.99
N TYR A 274 3.60 -19.35 -3.95
CA TYR A 274 3.19 -20.08 -2.75
C TYR A 274 1.84 -19.52 -2.26
N ASN A 275 0.98 -20.41 -1.76
CA ASN A 275 -0.31 -20.04 -1.18
C ASN A 275 -0.30 -20.34 0.32
N ALA A 276 -0.39 -19.30 1.12
CA ALA A 276 -0.52 -19.35 2.57
C ALA A 276 -1.99 -19.60 2.98
N PRO A 277 -2.26 -20.00 4.23
CA PRO A 277 -3.60 -19.90 4.79
C PRO A 277 -4.16 -18.46 4.78
N SER A 278 -5.44 -18.32 5.09
CA SER A 278 -6.09 -17.01 5.16
C SER A 278 -5.58 -16.15 6.33
N VAL A 279 -5.89 -14.85 6.32
CA VAL A 279 -5.60 -13.93 7.42
C VAL A 279 -6.22 -14.42 8.74
N ALA A 280 -7.44 -14.97 8.70
CA ALA A 280 -8.12 -15.54 9.86
C ALA A 280 -7.40 -16.78 10.44
N GLU A 281 -6.61 -17.47 9.63
CA GLU A 281 -5.82 -18.64 10.01
C GLU A 281 -4.34 -18.28 10.30
N ASN A 282 -4.01 -17.00 10.46
CA ASN A 282 -2.65 -16.50 10.66
C ASN A 282 -1.69 -16.83 9.50
N GLY A 283 -2.15 -16.73 8.25
CA GLY A 283 -1.41 -17.15 7.06
C GLY A 283 -0.01 -16.56 6.96
N VAL A 284 0.20 -15.29 7.34
CA VAL A 284 1.55 -14.68 7.40
C VAL A 284 2.47 -15.47 8.34
N ALA A 285 2.01 -15.82 9.54
CA ALA A 285 2.83 -16.58 10.50
C ALA A 285 3.21 -17.95 9.95
N VAL A 286 2.27 -18.65 9.31
CA VAL A 286 2.50 -19.95 8.67
C VAL A 286 3.52 -19.82 7.53
N ALA A 287 3.33 -18.84 6.64
CA ALA A 287 4.26 -18.61 5.53
C ALA A 287 5.68 -18.31 6.00
N LEU A 288 5.84 -17.41 6.99
CA LEU A 288 7.14 -17.08 7.56
C LEU A 288 7.79 -18.29 8.25
N GLN A 289 7.00 -19.12 8.94
CA GLN A 289 7.49 -20.35 9.55
C GLN A 289 7.98 -21.34 8.50
N ASP A 290 7.20 -21.57 7.44
CA ASP A 290 7.50 -22.58 6.42
C ASP A 290 8.64 -22.18 5.49
N LEU A 291 8.69 -20.91 5.10
CA LEU A 291 9.59 -20.41 4.06
C LEU A 291 10.91 -19.84 4.61
N ILE A 292 10.95 -19.46 5.89
CA ILE A 292 12.10 -18.80 6.49
C ILE A 292 12.57 -19.53 7.76
N LEU A 293 11.74 -19.57 8.80
CA LEU A 293 12.20 -19.94 10.14
C LEU A 293 12.67 -21.40 10.24
N ARG A 294 12.02 -22.33 9.54
CA ARG A 294 12.46 -23.74 9.47
C ARG A 294 13.82 -23.90 8.78
N HIS A 295 14.21 -22.97 7.92
CA HIS A 295 15.46 -23.04 7.16
C HIS A 295 16.65 -22.34 7.83
N ILE A 296 16.41 -21.54 8.88
CA ILE A 296 17.45 -20.82 9.62
C ILE A 296 17.80 -21.54 10.93
N THR A 297 16.89 -22.34 11.47
CA THR A 297 17.08 -23.09 12.73
C THR A 297 17.70 -24.49 12.52
N ALA A 298 17.98 -24.87 11.29
CA ALA A 298 18.69 -26.07 10.91
C ALA A 298 20.16 -25.77 10.58
#